data_1af45cac71c2f650cc7211b7b26a88e5
#
_entry.id   1af45cac71c2f650cc7211b7b26a88e5
#
_cell.length_a   1.000
_cell.length_b   1.000
_cell.length_c   1.000
_cell.angle_alpha   90.00
_cell.angle_beta   90.00
_cell.angle_gamma   90.00
#
_symmetry.space_group_name_H-M   'P 1'
#
loop_
_entity.id
_entity.type
_entity.pdbx_description
1 polymer ?
#
loop_
_entity_poly.entity_id
_entity_poly.type
_entity_poly.pdbx_seq_one_letter_code
_entity_poly.pdbx_strand_id
1 'polypeptide(L)'
;MRSGRRAQTGFTYLGVLVLVALIGLMLASAGQVARVTAQRERETELLFIGHQYREAIGRFVRATHRYPTTLEELVQFDGAGPAPDHYLRRLYRDPMTRQADWTLIQAPGVGFMGVASSSKQAPLKHADFDEIDIDFDKAETYADWQFAYNPRPRSLSLRPIG
;
A
#
# COMPACT_ATOMS: atom_id res chain seq x y z
N MET A 1 -8.34 49.89 -57.79
CA MET A 1 -8.83 49.60 -56.44
C MET A 1 -8.56 48.14 -56.12
N ARG A 2 -7.53 47.86 -55.37
CA ARG A 2 -7.23 46.49 -54.83
C ARG A 2 -7.08 46.63 -53.33
N SER A 3 -8.17 46.35 -52.65
CA SER A 3 -8.28 46.41 -51.17
C SER A 3 -7.81 45.10 -50.49
N GLY A 4 -7.00 45.25 -49.47
CA GLY A 4 -6.28 44.24 -48.78
C GLY A 4 -7.10 43.14 -48.11
N ARG A 5 -6.64 41.91 -48.34
CA ARG A 5 -6.99 40.71 -47.58
C ARG A 5 -5.74 40.08 -46.99
N ARG A 6 -5.06 40.76 -46.06
CA ARG A 6 -3.88 40.18 -45.40
C ARG A 6 -3.90 40.22 -43.86
N ALA A 7 -5.07 40.47 -43.25
CA ALA A 7 -5.12 40.57 -41.77
C ALA A 7 -5.79 39.38 -41.04
N GLN A 8 -6.23 38.31 -41.73
CA GLN A 8 -6.98 37.22 -41.10
C GLN A 8 -6.21 35.93 -40.79
N THR A 9 -5.02 35.76 -41.34
CA THR A 9 -4.21 34.53 -41.10
C THR A 9 -3.52 34.49 -39.75
N GLY A 10 -3.20 35.62 -39.14
CA GLY A 10 -2.54 35.67 -37.82
C GLY A 10 -3.49 35.33 -36.66
N PHE A 11 -4.77 35.70 -36.76
CA PHE A 11 -5.77 35.48 -35.71
C PHE A 11 -6.15 33.98 -35.59
N THR A 12 -6.26 33.28 -36.70
CA THR A 12 -6.55 31.85 -36.74
C THR A 12 -5.39 31.02 -36.17
N TYR A 13 -4.14 31.40 -36.46
CA TYR A 13 -2.95 30.74 -35.92
C TYR A 13 -2.86 30.88 -34.39
N LEU A 14 -3.09 32.10 -33.88
CA LEU A 14 -3.13 32.32 -32.41
C LEU A 14 -4.25 31.51 -31.75
N GLY A 15 -5.44 31.48 -32.39
CA GLY A 15 -6.60 30.70 -31.92
C GLY A 15 -6.26 29.19 -31.82
N VAL A 16 -5.59 28.64 -32.82
CA VAL A 16 -5.16 27.24 -32.82
C VAL A 16 -4.12 26.99 -31.72
N LEU A 17 -3.15 27.87 -31.52
CA LEU A 17 -2.16 27.73 -30.44
C LEU A 17 -2.84 27.72 -29.05
N VAL A 18 -3.78 28.63 -28.82
CA VAL A 18 -4.53 28.66 -27.55
C VAL A 18 -5.34 27.39 -27.38
N LEU A 19 -6.01 26.90 -28.42
CA LEU A 19 -6.76 25.65 -28.36
C LEU A 19 -5.88 24.46 -28.01
N VAL A 20 -4.71 24.32 -28.66
CA VAL A 20 -3.73 23.25 -28.37
C VAL A 20 -3.21 23.35 -26.93
N ALA A 21 -2.92 24.56 -26.45
CA ALA A 21 -2.50 24.79 -25.08
C ALA A 21 -3.57 24.37 -24.06
N LEU A 22 -4.84 24.70 -24.31
CA LEU A 22 -5.96 24.29 -23.45
C LEU A 22 -6.15 22.77 -23.43
N ILE A 23 -6.09 22.13 -24.59
CA ILE A 23 -6.15 20.65 -24.68
C ILE A 23 -5.00 20.02 -23.90
N GLY A 24 -3.78 20.54 -24.05
CA GLY A 24 -2.61 20.07 -23.31
C GLY A 24 -2.78 20.17 -21.79
N LEU A 25 -3.35 21.29 -21.31
CA LEU A 25 -3.62 21.49 -19.89
C LEU A 25 -4.69 20.53 -19.35
N MET A 26 -5.75 20.27 -20.12
CA MET A 26 -6.79 19.30 -19.77
C MET A 26 -6.24 17.87 -19.68
N LEU A 27 -5.39 17.47 -20.62
CA LEU A 27 -4.76 16.15 -20.60
C LEU A 27 -3.80 15.98 -19.41
N ALA A 28 -3.06 17.03 -19.05
CA ALA A 28 -2.16 17.01 -17.90
C ALA A 28 -2.94 16.81 -16.57
N SER A 29 -4.07 17.47 -16.39
CA SER A 29 -4.92 17.35 -15.21
C SER A 29 -5.56 15.95 -15.10
N ALA A 30 -6.03 15.37 -16.20
CA ALA A 30 -6.60 14.03 -16.22
C ALA A 30 -5.57 12.94 -15.78
N GLY A 31 -4.31 13.09 -16.20
CA GLY A 31 -3.24 12.17 -15.80
C GLY A 31 -2.94 12.20 -14.30
N GLN A 32 -3.07 13.34 -13.65
CA GLN A 32 -2.84 13.48 -12.21
C GLN A 32 -3.94 12.79 -11.39
N VAL A 33 -5.20 12.96 -11.77
CA VAL A 33 -6.33 12.29 -11.12
C VAL A 33 -6.19 10.77 -11.22
N ALA A 34 -5.86 10.25 -12.40
CA ALA A 34 -5.66 8.81 -12.60
C ALA A 34 -4.54 8.23 -11.71
N ARG A 35 -3.43 8.96 -11.53
CA ARG A 35 -2.34 8.53 -10.64
C ARG A 35 -2.77 8.44 -9.18
N VAL A 36 -3.48 9.44 -8.67
CA VAL A 36 -3.96 9.48 -7.29
C VAL A 36 -4.97 8.35 -7.05
N THR A 37 -5.89 8.12 -7.98
CA THR A 37 -6.87 7.03 -7.88
C THR A 37 -6.16 5.66 -7.85
N ALA A 38 -5.22 5.43 -8.77
CA ALA A 38 -4.45 4.19 -8.80
C ALA A 38 -3.56 3.99 -7.55
N GLN A 39 -3.09 5.07 -6.92
CA GLN A 39 -2.36 4.96 -5.66
C GLN A 39 -3.29 4.58 -4.52
N ARG A 40 -4.48 5.16 -4.41
CA ARG A 40 -5.49 4.80 -3.39
C ARG A 40 -5.95 3.34 -3.50
N GLU A 41 -6.14 2.85 -4.72
CA GLU A 41 -6.48 1.44 -4.94
C GLU A 41 -5.37 0.52 -4.42
N ARG A 42 -4.11 0.84 -4.70
CA ARG A 42 -2.95 0.08 -4.20
C ARG A 42 -2.80 0.16 -2.68
N GLU A 43 -3.11 1.30 -2.05
CA GLU A 43 -3.15 1.42 -0.59
C GLU A 43 -4.19 0.49 0.03
N THR A 44 -5.39 0.47 -0.53
CA THR A 44 -6.46 -0.42 -0.07
C THR A 44 -6.05 -1.89 -0.19
N GLU A 45 -5.42 -2.25 -1.32
CA GLU A 45 -4.89 -3.60 -1.54
C GLU A 45 -3.74 -3.93 -0.58
N LEU A 46 -2.85 -2.96 -0.30
CA LEU A 46 -1.75 -3.11 0.66
C LEU A 46 -2.27 -3.39 2.08
N LEU A 47 -3.26 -2.64 2.54
CA LEU A 47 -3.90 -2.87 3.84
C LEU A 47 -4.53 -4.27 3.89
N PHE A 48 -5.29 -4.65 2.86
CA PHE A 48 -5.90 -5.96 2.80
C PHE A 48 -4.87 -7.10 2.85
N ILE A 49 -3.83 -7.04 2.03
CA ILE A 49 -2.78 -8.06 1.96
C ILE A 49 -1.96 -8.09 3.26
N GLY A 50 -1.62 -6.93 3.80
CA GLY A 50 -0.89 -6.82 5.06
C GLY A 50 -1.66 -7.46 6.23
N HIS A 51 -2.97 -7.25 6.30
CA HIS A 51 -3.83 -7.92 7.28
C HIS A 51 -3.87 -9.44 7.07
N GLN A 52 -3.90 -9.92 5.82
CA GLN A 52 -3.83 -11.36 5.53
C GLN A 52 -2.53 -11.98 6.04
N TYR A 53 -1.38 -11.32 5.83
CA TYR A 53 -0.11 -11.78 6.37
C TYR A 53 -0.08 -11.77 7.90
N ARG A 54 -0.52 -10.69 8.53
CA ARG A 54 -0.61 -10.58 10.01
C ARG A 54 -1.46 -11.71 10.60
N GLU A 55 -2.61 -11.97 10.02
CA GLU A 55 -3.51 -13.03 10.48
C GLU A 55 -2.93 -14.42 10.24
N ALA A 56 -2.32 -14.67 9.08
CA ALA A 56 -1.66 -15.94 8.76
C ALA A 56 -0.51 -16.23 9.75
N ILE A 57 0.34 -15.24 10.01
CA ILE A 57 1.42 -15.35 11.02
C ILE A 57 0.82 -15.65 12.39
N GLY A 58 -0.24 -14.95 12.79
CA GLY A 58 -0.90 -15.20 14.06
C GLY A 58 -1.46 -16.61 14.18
N ARG A 59 -2.09 -17.14 13.12
CA ARG A 59 -2.58 -18.53 13.09
C ARG A 59 -1.42 -19.52 13.16
N PHE A 60 -0.35 -19.27 12.41
CA PHE A 60 0.86 -20.09 12.42
C PHE A 60 1.48 -20.16 13.82
N VAL A 61 1.67 -19.02 14.48
CA VAL A 61 2.27 -18.96 15.83
C VAL A 61 1.40 -19.68 16.86
N ARG A 62 0.08 -19.53 16.79
CA ARG A 62 -0.84 -20.24 17.70
C ARG A 62 -0.80 -21.76 17.52
N ALA A 63 -0.60 -22.25 16.30
CA ALA A 63 -0.57 -23.67 16.00
C ALA A 63 0.79 -24.31 16.29
N THR A 64 1.89 -23.60 16.02
CA THR A 64 3.26 -24.16 16.05
C THR A 64 4.09 -23.69 17.23
N HIS A 65 3.64 -22.69 17.99
CA HIS A 65 4.34 -22.03 19.10
C HIS A 65 5.71 -21.44 18.71
N ARG A 66 5.93 -21.18 17.42
CA ARG A 66 7.12 -20.51 16.88
C ARG A 66 6.73 -19.50 15.79
N TYR A 67 7.63 -18.58 15.48
CA TYR A 67 7.46 -17.70 14.32
C TYR A 67 7.90 -18.41 13.03
N PRO A 68 7.29 -18.06 11.88
CA PRO A 68 7.74 -18.55 10.57
C PRO A 68 9.11 -17.97 10.24
N THR A 69 9.94 -18.75 9.55
CA THR A 69 11.28 -18.34 9.11
C THR A 69 11.29 -17.87 7.66
N THR A 70 10.35 -18.36 6.85
CA THR A 70 10.15 -17.95 5.45
C THR A 70 8.68 -17.70 5.17
N LEU A 71 8.38 -16.93 4.13
CA LEU A 71 7.00 -16.67 3.72
C LEU A 71 6.33 -17.93 3.16
N GLU A 72 7.10 -18.83 2.59
CA GLU A 72 6.65 -20.10 2.03
C GLU A 72 6.02 -21.00 3.10
N GLU A 73 6.51 -20.98 4.35
CA GLU A 73 5.92 -21.71 5.46
C GLU A 73 4.46 -21.35 5.75
N LEU A 74 4.03 -20.14 5.35
CA LEU A 74 2.63 -19.72 5.49
C LEU A 74 1.73 -20.33 4.42
N VAL A 75 2.26 -20.73 3.27
CA VAL A 75 1.51 -21.30 2.15
C VAL A 75 1.57 -22.82 2.15
N GLN A 76 2.72 -23.38 2.50
CA GLN A 76 2.95 -24.83 2.58
C GLN A 76 3.60 -25.15 3.91
N PHE A 77 2.85 -25.80 4.78
CA PHE A 77 3.36 -26.23 6.09
C PHE A 77 3.45 -27.75 6.12
N ASP A 78 4.65 -28.26 5.97
CA ASP A 78 4.95 -29.71 6.01
C ASP A 78 5.13 -30.25 7.45
N GLY A 79 4.58 -29.56 8.45
CA GLY A 79 4.69 -29.96 9.85
C GLY A 79 3.82 -31.16 10.19
N ALA A 80 4.36 -32.10 10.95
CA ALA A 80 3.60 -33.20 11.53
C ALA A 80 2.68 -32.70 12.64
N GLY A 81 1.36 -32.66 12.39
CA GLY A 81 0.36 -32.24 13.40
C GLY A 81 -0.99 -31.90 12.82
N PRO A 82 -1.99 -31.57 13.67
CA PRO A 82 -3.34 -31.19 13.25
C PRO A 82 -3.41 -29.74 12.69
N ALA A 83 -2.28 -29.13 12.34
CA ALA A 83 -2.24 -27.81 11.75
C ALA A 83 -2.77 -27.83 10.31
N PRO A 84 -3.45 -26.76 9.85
CA PRO A 84 -3.91 -26.70 8.48
C PRO A 84 -2.72 -26.70 7.50
N ASP A 85 -2.89 -27.32 6.34
CA ASP A 85 -1.87 -27.43 5.30
C ASP A 85 -1.40 -26.04 4.78
N HIS A 86 -2.19 -24.99 5.02
CA HIS A 86 -1.86 -23.64 4.63
C HIS A 86 -2.51 -22.58 5.57
N TYR A 87 -1.76 -21.57 5.91
CA TYR A 87 -2.22 -20.40 6.67
C TYR A 87 -2.55 -19.22 5.75
N LEU A 88 -1.92 -19.19 4.58
CA LEU A 88 -2.12 -18.21 3.52
C LEU A 88 -2.40 -18.95 2.21
N ARG A 89 -3.36 -18.46 1.43
CA ARG A 89 -3.74 -19.11 0.16
C ARG A 89 -2.63 -19.10 -0.89
N ARG A 90 -1.83 -18.04 -0.91
CA ARG A 90 -0.71 -17.81 -1.83
C ARG A 90 0.21 -16.73 -1.30
N LEU A 91 1.41 -16.66 -1.80
CA LEU A 91 2.26 -15.50 -1.61
C LEU A 91 1.75 -14.34 -2.47
N TYR A 92 1.53 -13.20 -1.82
CA TYR A 92 1.12 -11.98 -2.51
C TYR A 92 2.35 -11.14 -2.86
N ARG A 93 2.25 -10.42 -3.97
CA ARG A 93 3.21 -9.37 -4.30
C ARG A 93 2.85 -8.10 -3.54
N ASP A 94 3.85 -7.28 -3.24
CA ASP A 94 3.63 -5.94 -2.68
C ASP A 94 2.91 -5.07 -3.73
N PRO A 95 1.71 -4.54 -3.47
CA PRO A 95 0.96 -3.72 -4.41
C PRO A 95 1.68 -2.42 -4.79
N MET A 96 2.54 -1.90 -3.89
CA MET A 96 3.24 -0.64 -4.12
C MET A 96 4.42 -0.81 -5.07
N THR A 97 5.22 -1.87 -4.92
CA THR A 97 6.37 -2.17 -5.78
C THR A 97 6.04 -3.10 -6.93
N ARG A 98 4.93 -3.88 -6.83
CA ARG A 98 4.50 -4.95 -7.73
C ARG A 98 5.47 -6.15 -7.77
N GLN A 99 6.36 -6.24 -6.79
CA GLN A 99 7.35 -7.29 -6.65
C GLN A 99 7.07 -8.13 -5.39
N ALA A 100 7.75 -9.28 -5.27
CA ALA A 100 7.68 -10.12 -4.08
C ALA A 100 8.82 -9.75 -3.11
N ASP A 101 8.92 -8.47 -2.77
CA ASP A 101 10.03 -7.84 -2.07
C ASP A 101 9.62 -7.31 -0.68
N TRP A 102 8.75 -8.05 0.00
CA TRP A 102 8.32 -7.68 1.35
C TRP A 102 9.49 -7.55 2.32
N THR A 103 9.49 -6.49 3.11
CA THR A 103 10.38 -6.33 4.25
C THR A 103 9.85 -7.18 5.41
N LEU A 104 10.65 -8.14 5.90
CA LEU A 104 10.27 -8.99 7.01
C LEU A 104 10.60 -8.30 8.35
N ILE A 105 9.60 -8.19 9.21
CA ILE A 105 9.76 -7.63 10.56
C ILE A 105 10.20 -8.75 11.49
N GLN A 106 11.42 -8.65 12.00
CA GLN A 106 12.03 -9.69 12.82
C GLN A 106 11.28 -9.91 14.13
N ALA A 107 11.10 -11.17 14.49
CA ALA A 107 10.53 -11.56 15.77
C ALA A 107 11.60 -11.57 16.87
N PRO A 108 11.21 -11.50 18.15
CA PRO A 108 12.12 -11.79 19.25
C PRO A 108 12.60 -13.24 19.18
N GLY A 109 13.83 -13.47 18.73
CA GLY A 109 14.42 -14.79 18.50
C GLY A 109 14.55 -15.12 17.02
N VAL A 110 14.11 -16.31 16.61
CA VAL A 110 14.20 -16.77 15.21
C VAL A 110 12.88 -16.57 14.48
N GLY A 111 12.97 -16.07 13.24
CA GLY A 111 11.82 -15.88 12.36
C GLY A 111 11.33 -14.44 12.32
N PHE A 112 10.17 -14.24 11.68
CA PHE A 112 9.58 -12.91 11.53
C PHE A 112 8.14 -12.87 12.09
N MET A 113 7.77 -11.69 12.61
CA MET A 113 6.46 -11.47 13.22
C MET A 113 5.51 -10.66 12.36
N GLY A 114 5.97 -10.16 11.23
CA GLY A 114 5.17 -9.34 10.32
C GLY A 114 5.88 -9.02 9.03
N VAL A 115 5.17 -8.29 8.19
CA VAL A 115 5.67 -7.77 6.91
C VAL A 115 5.42 -6.26 6.79
N ALA A 116 6.22 -5.59 5.99
CA ALA A 116 6.00 -4.21 5.57
C ALA A 116 6.31 -4.09 4.07
N SER A 117 5.73 -3.08 3.41
CA SER A 117 6.12 -2.75 2.04
C SER A 117 7.59 -2.32 1.99
N SER A 118 8.27 -2.60 0.89
CA SER A 118 9.61 -2.04 0.64
C SER A 118 9.56 -0.63 0.03
N SER A 119 8.37 -0.11 -0.27
CA SER A 119 8.17 1.18 -0.91
C SER A 119 8.43 2.35 0.04
N LYS A 120 9.30 3.27 -0.39
CA LYS A 120 9.58 4.55 0.30
C LYS A 120 8.66 5.70 -0.15
N GLN A 121 7.61 5.40 -0.91
CA GLN A 121 6.63 6.40 -1.33
C GLN A 121 5.79 6.83 -0.12
N ALA A 122 5.43 8.12 -0.07
CA ALA A 122 4.56 8.65 0.98
C ALA A 122 3.12 8.15 0.79
N PRO A 123 2.44 7.74 1.89
CA PRO A 123 1.03 7.36 1.85
C PRO A 123 0.13 8.55 1.52
N LEU A 124 -1.04 8.26 0.94
CA LEU A 124 -2.13 9.24 0.79
C LEU A 124 -3.09 9.19 1.99
N LYS A 125 -3.23 8.01 2.61
CA LYS A 125 -4.08 7.82 3.79
C LYS A 125 -3.29 8.17 5.04
N HIS A 126 -3.80 9.14 5.83
CA HIS A 126 -3.21 9.60 7.08
C HIS A 126 -4.19 9.55 8.26
N ALA A 127 -5.41 9.02 8.06
CA ALA A 127 -6.44 8.94 9.09
C ALA A 127 -7.40 7.77 8.82
N ASP A 128 -8.30 7.52 9.76
CA ASP A 128 -9.33 6.49 9.69
C ASP A 128 -8.75 5.07 9.56
N PHE A 129 -7.71 4.78 10.33
CA PHE A 129 -7.17 3.45 10.48
C PHE A 129 -7.90 2.70 11.61
N ASP A 130 -7.96 1.37 11.49
CA ASP A 130 -8.41 0.51 12.57
C ASP A 130 -7.50 0.65 13.81
N GLU A 131 -8.02 0.36 15.00
CA GLU A 131 -7.26 0.47 16.26
C GLU A 131 -5.91 -0.29 16.24
N ILE A 132 -5.85 -1.40 15.51
CA ILE A 132 -4.64 -2.21 15.37
C ILE A 132 -3.57 -1.53 14.50
N ASP A 133 -3.97 -0.60 13.65
CA ASP A 133 -3.14 0.13 12.68
C ASP A 133 -3.02 1.62 13.01
N ILE A 134 -3.41 2.03 14.21
CA ILE A 134 -3.45 3.45 14.60
C ILE A 134 -2.11 4.17 14.45
N ASP A 135 -1.00 3.46 14.53
CA ASP A 135 0.33 4.03 14.35
C ASP A 135 0.64 4.38 12.88
N PHE A 136 -0.19 3.91 11.92
CA PHE A 136 -0.01 4.22 10.49
C PHE A 136 -0.34 5.68 10.14
N ASP A 137 -1.06 6.38 11.02
CA ASP A 137 -1.35 7.82 10.88
C ASP A 137 -0.07 8.68 10.87
N LYS A 138 1.02 8.19 11.50
CA LYS A 138 2.32 8.86 11.63
C LYS A 138 3.36 8.41 10.62
N ALA A 139 2.99 7.45 9.75
CA ALA A 139 3.91 6.88 8.77
C ALA A 139 4.32 7.93 7.71
N GLU A 140 5.61 8.05 7.47
CA GLU A 140 6.15 8.89 6.41
C GLU A 140 6.18 8.14 5.06
N THR A 141 6.32 6.82 5.12
CA THR A 141 6.41 5.95 3.95
C THR A 141 5.56 4.68 4.12
N TYR A 142 5.27 3.97 3.02
CA TYR A 142 4.61 2.66 3.11
C TYR A 142 5.47 1.60 3.82
N ALA A 143 6.79 1.79 3.89
CA ALA A 143 7.69 0.93 4.65
C ALA A 143 7.44 1.03 6.18
N ASP A 144 6.82 2.10 6.64
CA ASP A 144 6.48 2.30 8.05
C ASP A 144 5.15 1.61 8.43
N TRP A 145 4.37 1.16 7.45
CA TRP A 145 3.15 0.37 7.66
C TRP A 145 3.52 -1.07 8.01
N GLN A 146 3.72 -1.33 9.29
CA GLN A 146 4.18 -2.61 9.80
C GLN A 146 3.00 -3.51 10.17
N PHE A 147 2.72 -4.52 9.35
CA PHE A 147 1.69 -5.52 9.59
C PHE A 147 2.22 -6.65 10.47
N ALA A 148 2.48 -6.34 11.74
CA ALA A 148 3.05 -7.28 12.69
C ALA A 148 1.97 -7.96 13.54
N TYR A 149 2.14 -9.28 13.77
CA TYR A 149 1.39 -10.01 14.78
C TYR A 149 2.02 -9.78 16.16
N ASN A 150 1.25 -9.18 17.06
CA ASN A 150 1.64 -9.04 18.46
C ASN A 150 0.74 -9.93 19.32
N PRO A 151 1.29 -10.97 19.98
CA PRO A 151 0.51 -11.85 20.85
C PRO A 151 -0.01 -11.14 22.12
N ARG A 152 0.56 -9.98 22.45
CA ARG A 152 0.08 -9.11 23.53
C ARG A 152 -0.51 -7.85 22.88
N PRO A 153 -1.84 -7.75 22.68
CA PRO A 153 -2.42 -6.49 22.25
C PRO A 153 -1.98 -5.41 23.23
N ARG A 154 -1.57 -4.24 22.71
CA ARG A 154 -1.31 -3.07 23.56
C ARG A 154 -2.53 -2.90 24.46
N SER A 155 -2.35 -3.09 25.77
CA SER A 155 -3.37 -2.71 26.73
C SER A 155 -3.63 -1.22 26.50
N LEU A 156 -4.85 -0.90 26.04
CA LEU A 156 -5.33 0.48 26.04
C LEU A 156 -5.02 1.05 27.41
N SER A 157 -4.04 1.92 27.50
CA SER A 157 -3.86 2.74 28.70
C SER A 157 -5.12 3.59 28.78
N LEU A 158 -6.09 3.15 29.60
CA LEU A 158 -7.23 3.95 29.96
C LEU A 158 -6.66 5.26 30.48
N ARG A 159 -6.82 6.34 29.70
CA ARG A 159 -6.58 7.68 30.18
C ARG A 159 -7.47 7.84 31.40
N PRO A 160 -6.93 8.11 32.61
CA PRO A 160 -7.76 8.42 33.72
C PRO A 160 -8.55 9.69 33.37
N ILE A 161 -9.85 9.57 33.41
CA ILE A 161 -10.78 10.70 33.34
C ILE A 161 -10.58 11.45 34.66
N GLY A 162 -9.83 12.55 34.61
CA GLY A 162 -9.72 13.51 35.69
C GLY A 162 -10.76 14.59 35.50
#